data_c5ccaa5dcd34a9510fccc405a463c753
#
_entry.id   c5ccaa5dcd34a9510fccc405a463c753
#
_cell.length_a   1.000
_cell.length_b   1.000
_cell.length_c   1.000
_cell.angle_alpha   90.00
_cell.angle_beta   90.00
_cell.angle_gamma   90.00
#
_symmetry.space_group_name_H-M   'P 1'
#
loop_
_entity.id
_entity.type
_entity.pdbx_description
1 polymer ?
#
loop_
_entity_poly.entity_id
_entity_poly.type
_entity_poly.pdbx_seq_one_letter_code
_entity_poly.pdbx_strand_id
1 'polypeptide(L)'
;MSRSANTTAVLCLLLCTFFWGASFPVGKHALNEVNALTLVVWRFGIASVCLYLYAKYKHMPLPTLTPKQWAWAIGVSIIGVGGLNLGLFTGLAQTNANNGALIMALSPLVTSLIGSVAQRQFPTRGALFSLVVCLSGVLLVLTDGAFAKLLGFEFNHGDQIIFLGMLCWSLYTYLTQGISSWMPMIPYTLVGMLSGLGVISLMVLFSADVHPIQESLAISRSVFGDLMFIGIFGTVGGYLLWISGVKQVGATNASLFFNFVPVFAALTAFAYGQQVTALQLLGMAIVIAGLLIPRLVEWQYQRVGLRNA
;
A
#
# COMPACT_ATOMS: atom_id res chain seq x y z
N MET A 1 11.10 21.15 -9.80
CA MET A 1 10.02 20.26 -10.35
C MET A 1 8.85 21.13 -10.78
N SER A 2 8.26 20.89 -11.97
CA SER A 2 7.14 21.70 -12.47
C SER A 2 5.89 21.48 -11.59
N ARG A 3 5.04 22.52 -11.48
CA ARG A 3 3.79 22.50 -10.68
C ARG A 3 2.84 21.38 -11.11
N SER A 4 2.84 21.03 -12.39
CA SER A 4 2.02 19.99 -12.99
C SER A 4 2.47 18.56 -12.56
N ALA A 5 3.78 18.31 -12.47
CA ALA A 5 4.32 17.02 -12.05
C ALA A 5 3.93 16.70 -10.58
N ASN A 6 3.95 17.71 -9.71
CA ASN A 6 3.57 17.53 -8.30
C ASN A 6 2.07 17.23 -8.14
N THR A 7 1.20 17.83 -8.94
CA THR A 7 -0.25 17.54 -8.92
C THR A 7 -0.54 16.13 -9.41
N THR A 8 0.11 15.70 -10.49
CA THR A 8 -0.04 14.33 -11.00
C THR A 8 0.38 13.27 -9.98
N ALA A 9 1.52 13.48 -9.29
CA ALA A 9 1.98 12.59 -8.23
C ALA A 9 0.97 12.47 -7.08
N VAL A 10 0.40 13.60 -6.65
CA VAL A 10 -0.63 13.62 -5.58
C VAL A 10 -1.87 12.85 -6.01
N LEU A 11 -2.38 13.08 -7.23
CA LEU A 11 -3.53 12.36 -7.75
C LEU A 11 -3.27 10.85 -7.86
N CYS A 12 -2.09 10.46 -8.35
CA CYS A 12 -1.69 9.05 -8.42
C CYS A 12 -1.68 8.41 -7.02
N LEU A 13 -1.11 9.07 -6.02
CA LEU A 13 -1.03 8.54 -4.66
C LEU A 13 -2.39 8.48 -3.98
N LEU A 14 -3.26 9.47 -4.18
CA LEU A 14 -4.63 9.45 -3.66
C LEU A 14 -5.45 8.31 -4.27
N LEU A 15 -5.39 8.14 -5.59
CA LEU A 15 -6.11 7.07 -6.28
C LEU A 15 -5.57 5.68 -5.88
N CYS A 16 -4.25 5.56 -5.73
CA CYS A 16 -3.61 4.36 -5.22
C CYS A 16 -4.14 3.98 -3.84
N THR A 17 -4.14 4.93 -2.90
CA THR A 17 -4.58 4.68 -1.52
C THR A 17 -6.09 4.46 -1.41
N PHE A 18 -6.88 5.00 -2.35
CA PHE A 18 -8.29 4.64 -2.49
C PHE A 18 -8.44 3.15 -2.86
N PHE A 19 -7.75 2.66 -3.89
CA PHE A 19 -7.83 1.25 -4.28
C PHE A 19 -7.35 0.32 -3.17
N TRP A 20 -6.30 0.71 -2.46
CA TRP A 20 -5.79 -0.10 -1.35
C TRP A 20 -6.70 -0.05 -0.13
N GLY A 21 -7.27 1.11 0.21
CA GLY A 21 -8.25 1.23 1.27
C GLY A 21 -9.48 0.36 1.02
N ALA A 22 -10.03 0.44 -0.19
CA ALA A 22 -11.15 -0.38 -0.60
C ALA A 22 -10.81 -1.89 -0.58
N SER A 23 -9.54 -2.26 -0.81
CA SER A 23 -9.11 -3.67 -0.78
C SER A 23 -9.20 -4.32 0.61
N PHE A 24 -9.29 -3.57 1.71
CA PHE A 24 -9.44 -4.16 3.05
C PHE A 24 -10.82 -4.80 3.25
N PRO A 25 -11.95 -4.07 3.12
CA PRO A 25 -13.27 -4.69 3.25
C PRO A 25 -13.53 -5.73 2.15
N VAL A 26 -13.13 -5.44 0.90
CA VAL A 26 -13.27 -6.37 -0.23
C VAL A 26 -12.46 -7.65 -0.01
N GLY A 27 -11.20 -7.53 0.45
CA GLY A 27 -10.36 -8.68 0.76
C GLY A 27 -10.89 -9.50 1.92
N LYS A 28 -11.41 -8.84 2.98
CA LYS A 28 -12.02 -9.55 4.11
C LYS A 28 -13.26 -10.33 3.68
N HIS A 29 -14.07 -9.77 2.78
CA HIS A 29 -15.22 -10.48 2.20
C HIS A 29 -14.77 -11.70 1.38
N ALA A 30 -13.76 -11.56 0.53
CA ALA A 30 -13.23 -12.66 -0.28
C ALA A 30 -12.67 -13.82 0.59
N LEU A 31 -12.03 -13.50 1.73
CA LEU A 31 -11.47 -14.49 2.66
C LEU A 31 -12.52 -15.36 3.36
N ASN A 32 -13.81 -15.12 3.17
CA ASN A 32 -14.86 -16.01 3.63
C ASN A 32 -14.99 -17.27 2.75
N GLU A 33 -14.54 -17.23 1.51
CA GLU A 33 -14.69 -18.33 0.54
C GLU A 33 -13.34 -18.86 0.02
N VAL A 34 -12.25 -18.09 0.12
CA VAL A 34 -10.94 -18.51 -0.34
C VAL A 34 -9.88 -18.36 0.73
N ASN A 35 -8.86 -19.21 0.68
CA ASN A 35 -7.69 -19.07 1.53
C ASN A 35 -6.88 -17.82 1.17
N ALA A 36 -6.17 -17.27 2.14
CA ALA A 36 -5.33 -16.08 1.96
C ALA A 36 -4.26 -16.27 0.85
N LEU A 37 -3.65 -17.45 0.77
CA LEU A 37 -2.68 -17.76 -0.29
C LEU A 37 -3.35 -17.81 -1.66
N THR A 38 -4.54 -18.41 -1.77
CA THR A 38 -5.35 -18.44 -2.99
C THR A 38 -5.69 -17.03 -3.46
N LEU A 39 -6.13 -16.16 -2.55
CA LEU A 39 -6.41 -14.76 -2.87
C LEU A 39 -5.15 -14.06 -3.44
N VAL A 40 -3.99 -14.28 -2.84
CA VAL A 40 -2.73 -13.66 -3.31
C VAL A 40 -2.28 -14.25 -4.64
N VAL A 41 -2.47 -15.55 -4.89
CA VAL A 41 -2.22 -16.18 -6.21
C VAL A 41 -3.09 -15.52 -7.28
N TRP A 42 -4.40 -15.36 -7.04
CA TRP A 42 -5.30 -14.66 -7.95
C TRP A 42 -4.84 -13.23 -8.22
N ARG A 43 -4.57 -12.49 -7.17
CA ARG A 43 -4.13 -11.10 -7.22
C ARG A 43 -2.89 -10.92 -8.10
N PHE A 44 -1.84 -11.72 -7.86
CA PHE A 44 -0.60 -11.62 -8.62
C PHE A 44 -0.70 -12.25 -10.01
N GLY A 45 -1.48 -13.32 -10.16
CA GLY A 45 -1.76 -13.94 -11.45
C GLY A 45 -2.44 -12.96 -12.41
N ILE A 46 -3.55 -12.34 -11.98
CA ILE A 46 -4.26 -11.31 -12.76
C ILE A 46 -3.31 -10.17 -13.11
N ALA A 47 -2.57 -9.65 -12.11
CA ALA A 47 -1.67 -8.54 -12.33
C ALA A 47 -0.55 -8.88 -13.31
N SER A 48 0.06 -10.05 -13.19
CA SER A 48 1.12 -10.51 -14.09
C SER A 48 0.62 -10.63 -15.53
N VAL A 49 -0.57 -11.21 -15.74
CA VAL A 49 -1.19 -11.32 -17.06
C VAL A 49 -1.49 -9.94 -17.65
N CYS A 50 -2.13 -9.06 -16.88
CA CYS A 50 -2.46 -7.71 -17.34
C CYS A 50 -1.21 -6.91 -17.72
N LEU A 51 -0.19 -6.92 -16.87
CA LEU A 51 1.05 -6.18 -17.12
C LEU A 51 1.85 -6.78 -18.30
N TYR A 52 1.91 -8.10 -18.40
CA TYR A 52 2.56 -8.78 -19.52
C TYR A 52 1.88 -8.45 -20.85
N LEU A 53 0.55 -8.57 -20.93
CA LEU A 53 -0.21 -8.25 -22.13
C LEU A 53 -0.06 -6.76 -22.50
N TYR A 54 -0.08 -5.87 -21.53
CA TYR A 54 0.17 -4.44 -21.75
C TYR A 54 1.57 -4.18 -22.28
N ALA A 55 2.61 -4.77 -21.66
CA ALA A 55 4.00 -4.62 -22.10
C ALA A 55 4.18 -5.15 -23.54
N LYS A 56 3.58 -6.30 -23.85
CA LYS A 56 3.58 -6.88 -25.21
C LYS A 56 2.87 -5.98 -26.22
N TYR A 57 1.68 -5.48 -25.89
CA TYR A 57 0.91 -4.58 -26.75
C TYR A 57 1.67 -3.28 -27.07
N LYS A 58 2.38 -2.73 -26.08
CA LYS A 58 3.20 -1.52 -26.23
C LYS A 58 4.61 -1.79 -26.79
N HIS A 59 4.92 -3.03 -27.16
CA HIS A 59 6.25 -3.45 -27.64
C HIS A 59 7.38 -2.97 -26.73
N MET A 60 7.15 -3.03 -25.41
CA MET A 60 8.16 -2.57 -24.43
C MET A 60 9.32 -3.54 -24.38
N PRO A 61 10.55 -3.09 -24.62
CA PRO A 61 11.71 -3.97 -24.52
C PRO A 61 11.93 -4.36 -23.05
N LEU A 62 12.43 -5.59 -22.85
CA LEU A 62 12.96 -5.95 -21.53
C LEU A 62 14.17 -5.07 -21.23
N PRO A 63 14.28 -4.54 -20.02
CA PRO A 63 15.40 -3.70 -19.64
C PRO A 63 16.71 -4.52 -19.69
N THR A 64 17.74 -3.96 -20.28
CA THR A 64 19.08 -4.54 -20.27
C THR A 64 19.75 -4.26 -18.92
N LEU A 65 19.66 -5.21 -18.00
CA LEU A 65 20.16 -5.08 -16.63
C LEU A 65 21.29 -6.06 -16.38
N THR A 66 22.21 -5.68 -15.51
CA THR A 66 23.25 -6.60 -15.01
C THR A 66 22.63 -7.67 -14.11
N PRO A 67 23.28 -8.86 -13.96
CA PRO A 67 22.79 -9.90 -13.03
C PRO A 67 22.58 -9.38 -11.60
N LYS A 68 23.42 -8.45 -11.13
CA LYS A 68 23.25 -7.80 -9.81
C LYS A 68 21.98 -6.97 -9.72
N GLN A 69 21.67 -6.19 -10.76
CA GLN A 69 20.43 -5.38 -10.81
C GLN A 69 19.18 -6.27 -10.84
N TRP A 70 19.21 -7.36 -11.62
CA TRP A 70 18.14 -8.36 -11.62
C TRP A 70 17.94 -8.97 -10.23
N ALA A 71 19.01 -9.48 -9.63
CA ALA A 71 18.97 -10.08 -8.29
C ALA A 71 18.44 -9.09 -7.24
N TRP A 72 18.85 -7.81 -7.33
CA TRP A 72 18.39 -6.76 -6.44
C TRP A 72 16.91 -6.44 -6.63
N ALA A 73 16.45 -6.23 -7.88
CA ALA A 73 15.04 -5.96 -8.18
C ALA A 73 14.12 -7.11 -7.75
N ILE A 74 14.53 -8.37 -8.02
CA ILE A 74 13.79 -9.57 -7.60
C ILE A 74 13.77 -9.68 -6.08
N GLY A 75 14.91 -9.56 -5.40
CA GLY A 75 15.02 -9.68 -3.95
C GLY A 75 14.18 -8.63 -3.20
N VAL A 76 14.27 -7.37 -3.63
CA VAL A 76 13.46 -6.27 -3.07
C VAL A 76 11.96 -6.53 -3.33
N SER A 77 11.61 -7.06 -4.50
CA SER A 77 10.21 -7.39 -4.83
C SER A 77 9.68 -8.57 -4.00
N ILE A 78 10.48 -9.62 -3.78
CA ILE A 78 10.10 -10.74 -2.92
C ILE A 78 9.78 -10.24 -1.51
N ILE A 79 10.68 -9.43 -0.94
CA ILE A 79 10.49 -8.88 0.41
C ILE A 79 9.24 -7.98 0.43
N GLY A 80 9.17 -6.99 -0.45
CA GLY A 80 8.14 -5.96 -0.38
C GLY A 80 6.79 -6.42 -0.91
N VAL A 81 6.75 -6.97 -2.12
CA VAL A 81 5.50 -7.39 -2.75
C VAL A 81 5.03 -8.73 -2.17
N GLY A 82 5.92 -9.72 -2.13
CA GLY A 82 5.63 -11.03 -1.56
C GLY A 82 5.37 -10.94 -0.05
N GLY A 83 6.31 -10.39 0.71
CA GLY A 83 6.24 -10.32 2.17
C GLY A 83 5.06 -9.50 2.68
N LEU A 84 4.78 -8.32 2.06
CA LEU A 84 3.59 -7.54 2.42
C LEU A 84 2.32 -8.35 2.20
N ASN A 85 2.12 -8.88 0.99
CA ASN A 85 0.83 -9.47 0.64
C ASN A 85 0.58 -10.77 1.40
N LEU A 86 1.63 -11.58 1.59
CA LEU A 86 1.56 -12.74 2.46
C LEU A 86 1.20 -12.31 3.89
N GLY A 87 1.96 -11.37 4.47
CA GLY A 87 1.73 -10.90 5.84
C GLY A 87 0.35 -10.28 6.00
N LEU A 88 -0.07 -9.42 5.06
CA LEU A 88 -1.36 -8.73 5.13
C LEU A 88 -2.54 -9.70 5.08
N PHE A 89 -2.62 -10.56 4.06
CA PHE A 89 -3.81 -11.40 3.89
C PHE A 89 -3.84 -12.61 4.83
N THR A 90 -2.68 -13.22 5.14
CA THR A 90 -2.62 -14.27 6.16
C THR A 90 -2.96 -13.73 7.56
N GLY A 91 -2.46 -12.55 7.89
CA GLY A 91 -2.81 -11.90 9.15
C GLY A 91 -4.26 -11.43 9.16
N LEU A 92 -4.78 -10.86 8.06
CA LEU A 92 -6.17 -10.41 7.95
C LEU A 92 -7.18 -11.57 8.09
N ALA A 93 -6.80 -12.79 7.71
CA ALA A 93 -7.62 -13.97 7.96
C ALA A 93 -7.81 -14.22 9.48
N GLN A 94 -6.80 -13.88 10.30
CA GLN A 94 -6.73 -14.14 11.74
C GLN A 94 -7.07 -12.92 12.61
N THR A 95 -7.25 -11.74 12.02
CA THR A 95 -7.63 -10.52 12.74
C THR A 95 -8.72 -9.76 12.00
N ASN A 96 -9.12 -8.60 12.52
CA ASN A 96 -10.12 -7.75 11.87
C ASN A 96 -9.47 -6.71 10.94
N ALA A 97 -10.26 -6.18 10.00
CA ALA A 97 -9.80 -5.20 9.02
C ALA A 97 -9.31 -3.89 9.67
N ASN A 98 -9.89 -3.49 10.80
CA ASN A 98 -9.50 -2.26 11.51
C ASN A 98 -8.10 -2.38 12.12
N ASN A 99 -7.76 -3.53 12.72
CA ASN A 99 -6.42 -3.79 13.24
C ASN A 99 -5.40 -3.77 12.11
N GLY A 100 -5.71 -4.43 10.98
CA GLY A 100 -4.85 -4.42 9.81
C GLY A 100 -4.58 -3.00 9.28
N ALA A 101 -5.64 -2.18 9.17
CA ALA A 101 -5.52 -0.79 8.73
C ALA A 101 -4.72 0.06 9.73
N LEU A 102 -4.89 -0.16 11.05
CA LEU A 102 -4.14 0.53 12.09
C LEU A 102 -2.64 0.23 12.00
N ILE A 103 -2.28 -1.04 11.85
CA ILE A 103 -0.89 -1.47 11.72
C ILE A 103 -0.27 -0.88 10.46
N MET A 104 -0.97 -0.96 9.33
CA MET A 104 -0.48 -0.38 8.07
C MET A 104 -0.33 1.15 8.13
N ALA A 105 -1.11 1.85 8.94
CA ALA A 105 -0.96 3.29 9.17
C ALA A 105 0.36 3.68 9.85
N LEU A 106 1.09 2.74 10.47
CA LEU A 106 2.43 2.96 11.00
C LEU A 106 3.52 2.97 9.90
N SER A 107 3.19 2.52 8.69
CA SER A 107 4.15 2.45 7.57
C SER A 107 4.87 3.77 7.27
N PRO A 108 4.23 4.95 7.31
CA PRO A 108 4.94 6.23 7.12
C PRO A 108 6.00 6.49 8.17
N LEU A 109 5.74 6.15 9.43
CA LEU A 109 6.71 6.25 10.52
C LEU A 109 7.92 5.37 10.23
N VAL A 110 7.69 4.09 9.95
CA VAL A 110 8.76 3.12 9.68
C VAL A 110 9.55 3.49 8.43
N THR A 111 8.89 3.88 7.33
CA THR A 111 9.56 4.33 6.10
C THR A 111 10.41 5.56 6.34
N SER A 112 9.92 6.52 7.15
CA SER A 112 10.67 7.71 7.53
C SER A 112 11.89 7.39 8.39
N LEU A 113 11.76 6.45 9.34
CA LEU A 113 12.87 5.97 10.16
C LEU A 113 13.93 5.27 9.32
N ILE A 114 13.53 4.37 8.41
CA ILE A 114 14.44 3.71 7.46
C ILE A 114 15.21 4.76 6.64
N GLY A 115 14.50 5.75 6.08
CA GLY A 115 15.10 6.84 5.33
C GLY A 115 16.09 7.67 6.15
N SER A 116 15.74 7.98 7.39
CA SER A 116 16.58 8.75 8.32
C SER A 116 17.87 8.00 8.67
N VAL A 117 17.77 6.72 8.99
CA VAL A 117 18.94 5.87 9.29
C VAL A 117 19.83 5.73 8.06
N ALA A 118 19.25 5.42 6.90
CA ALA A 118 20.01 5.21 5.66
C ALA A 118 20.72 6.48 5.16
N GLN A 119 20.09 7.64 5.31
CA GLN A 119 20.63 8.94 4.88
C GLN A 119 21.38 9.67 5.99
N ARG A 120 21.40 9.13 7.21
CA ARG A 120 21.97 9.75 8.42
C ARG A 120 21.45 11.18 8.64
N GLN A 121 20.16 11.39 8.36
CA GLN A 121 19.48 12.69 8.48
C GLN A 121 18.14 12.50 9.18
N PHE A 122 17.77 13.44 10.06
CA PHE A 122 16.45 13.45 10.67
C PHE A 122 15.39 13.88 9.66
N PRO A 123 14.14 13.38 9.77
CA PRO A 123 13.03 13.84 8.97
C PRO A 123 12.83 15.36 9.12
N THR A 124 12.38 16.00 8.07
CA THR A 124 12.06 17.45 8.14
C THR A 124 10.96 17.72 9.16
N ARG A 125 10.95 18.91 9.76
CA ARG A 125 9.91 19.33 10.72
C ARG A 125 8.50 19.20 10.12
N GLY A 126 8.35 19.52 8.82
CA GLY A 126 7.07 19.36 8.10
C GLY A 126 6.64 17.91 7.97
N ALA A 127 7.57 16.98 7.68
CA ALA A 127 7.29 15.55 7.63
C ALA A 127 6.89 14.98 9.01
N LEU A 128 7.58 15.39 10.07
CA LEU A 128 7.23 15.00 11.45
C LEU A 128 5.86 15.53 11.86
N PHE A 129 5.55 16.79 11.54
CA PHE A 129 4.22 17.37 11.79
C PHE A 129 3.14 16.58 11.04
N SER A 130 3.31 16.35 9.73
CA SER A 130 2.38 15.52 8.94
C SER A 130 2.17 14.15 9.56
N LEU A 131 3.27 13.49 9.96
CA LEU A 131 3.21 12.16 10.56
C LEU A 131 2.36 12.15 11.83
N VAL A 132 2.62 13.06 12.77
CA VAL A 132 1.89 13.13 14.06
C VAL A 132 0.41 13.45 13.84
N VAL A 133 0.13 14.46 13.03
CA VAL A 133 -1.26 14.89 12.75
C VAL A 133 -2.03 13.80 12.00
N CYS A 134 -1.43 13.19 10.96
CA CYS A 134 -2.10 12.11 10.23
C CYS A 134 -2.35 10.88 11.11
N LEU A 135 -1.37 10.46 11.92
CA LEU A 135 -1.57 9.34 12.86
C LEU A 135 -2.69 9.63 13.86
N SER A 136 -2.77 10.85 14.42
CA SER A 136 -3.87 11.20 15.33
C SER A 136 -5.24 11.13 14.64
N GLY A 137 -5.34 11.58 13.40
CA GLY A 137 -6.55 11.46 12.60
C GLY A 137 -6.91 9.99 12.30
N VAL A 138 -5.93 9.17 11.93
CA VAL A 138 -6.13 7.72 11.72
C VAL A 138 -6.61 7.03 12.99
N LEU A 139 -5.99 7.32 14.14
CA LEU A 139 -6.43 6.78 15.41
C LEU A 139 -7.89 7.14 15.72
N LEU A 140 -8.29 8.37 15.43
CA LEU A 140 -9.68 8.81 15.62
C LEU A 140 -10.65 8.05 14.68
N VAL A 141 -10.27 7.85 13.39
CA VAL A 141 -11.08 7.07 12.43
C VAL A 141 -11.27 5.63 12.91
N LEU A 142 -10.21 4.98 13.37
CA LEU A 142 -10.23 3.56 13.72
C LEU A 142 -10.84 3.26 15.08
N THR A 143 -10.66 4.16 16.06
CA THR A 143 -11.20 3.99 17.42
C THR A 143 -12.60 4.56 17.58
N ASP A 144 -13.03 5.42 16.67
CA ASP A 144 -14.27 6.19 16.79
C ASP A 144 -14.34 6.97 18.12
N GLY A 145 -13.23 7.57 18.52
CA GLY A 145 -13.07 8.30 19.78
C GLY A 145 -12.97 7.43 21.04
N ALA A 146 -13.21 6.14 20.95
CA ALA A 146 -13.10 5.23 22.08
C ALA A 146 -11.63 4.76 22.25
N PHE A 147 -10.74 5.67 22.66
CA PHE A 147 -9.30 5.38 22.84
C PHE A 147 -9.02 4.26 23.85
N ALA A 148 -9.95 3.93 24.74
CA ALA A 148 -9.89 2.75 25.59
C ALA A 148 -9.74 1.45 24.78
N LYS A 149 -10.22 1.42 23.54
CA LYS A 149 -9.99 0.28 22.63
C LYS A 149 -8.50 0.07 22.31
N LEU A 150 -7.68 1.12 22.37
CA LEU A 150 -6.23 1.01 22.19
C LEU A 150 -5.55 0.41 23.44
N LEU A 151 -6.08 0.65 24.64
CA LEU A 151 -5.59 0.08 25.87
C LEU A 151 -5.94 -1.41 25.98
N GLY A 152 -7.07 -1.82 25.40
CA GLY A 152 -7.50 -3.21 25.26
C GLY A 152 -7.03 -3.85 23.95
N PHE A 153 -6.11 -3.25 23.22
CA PHE A 153 -5.58 -3.79 21.99
C PHE A 153 -4.66 -4.99 22.31
N GLU A 154 -5.22 -6.16 22.21
CA GLU A 154 -4.44 -7.40 22.27
C GLU A 154 -3.76 -7.63 20.92
N PHE A 155 -2.43 -7.51 20.92
CA PHE A 155 -1.61 -7.74 19.73
C PHE A 155 -1.56 -9.24 19.40
N ASN A 156 -2.59 -9.71 18.72
CA ASN A 156 -2.77 -11.12 18.39
C ASN A 156 -1.79 -11.60 17.31
N HIS A 157 -1.78 -12.91 17.05
CA HIS A 157 -0.87 -13.51 16.09
C HIS A 157 -1.07 -12.95 14.66
N GLY A 158 -2.33 -12.72 14.24
CA GLY A 158 -2.62 -12.09 12.95
C GLY A 158 -2.05 -10.67 12.83
N ASP A 159 -2.14 -9.89 13.92
CA ASP A 159 -1.57 -8.53 13.98
C ASP A 159 -0.05 -8.54 13.86
N GLN A 160 0.63 -9.51 14.50
CA GLN A 160 2.08 -9.70 14.39
C GLN A 160 2.50 -9.99 12.94
N ILE A 161 1.76 -10.85 12.25
CA ILE A 161 2.01 -11.18 10.85
C ILE A 161 1.83 -9.95 9.95
N ILE A 162 0.77 -9.15 10.16
CA ILE A 162 0.55 -7.91 9.41
C ILE A 162 1.67 -6.91 9.70
N PHE A 163 2.12 -6.80 10.94
CA PHE A 163 3.22 -5.90 11.32
C PHE A 163 4.52 -6.24 10.57
N LEU A 164 4.88 -7.53 10.48
CA LEU A 164 6.03 -7.98 9.68
C LEU A 164 5.84 -7.64 8.19
N GLY A 165 4.65 -7.86 7.65
CA GLY A 165 4.32 -7.45 6.27
C GLY A 165 4.47 -5.94 6.06
N MET A 166 4.05 -5.12 7.03
CA MET A 166 4.21 -3.66 7.00
C MET A 166 5.69 -3.24 7.04
N LEU A 167 6.53 -3.92 7.82
CA LEU A 167 7.98 -3.68 7.80
C LEU A 167 8.58 -3.98 6.43
N CYS A 168 8.22 -5.12 5.83
CA CYS A 168 8.64 -5.49 4.47
C CYS A 168 8.22 -4.42 3.45
N TRP A 169 6.99 -3.92 3.54
CA TRP A 169 6.47 -2.85 2.69
C TRP A 169 7.22 -1.53 2.86
N SER A 170 7.49 -1.13 4.09
CA SER A 170 8.20 0.12 4.39
C SER A 170 9.63 0.10 3.83
N LEU A 171 10.31 -1.04 3.95
CA LEU A 171 11.63 -1.26 3.35
C LEU A 171 11.56 -1.23 1.82
N TYR A 172 10.60 -1.94 1.22
CA TYR A 172 10.34 -1.91 -0.22
C TYR A 172 10.11 -0.50 -0.74
N THR A 173 9.28 0.28 -0.06
CA THR A 173 8.97 1.66 -0.46
C THR A 173 10.22 2.52 -0.52
N TYR A 174 11.10 2.40 0.47
CA TYR A 174 12.37 3.11 0.49
C TYR A 174 13.30 2.65 -0.65
N LEU A 175 13.47 1.35 -0.83
CA LEU A 175 14.39 0.77 -1.82
C LEU A 175 13.90 0.98 -3.26
N THR A 176 12.58 0.99 -3.49
CA THR A 176 11.96 1.24 -4.80
C THR A 176 12.37 2.60 -5.38
N GLN A 177 12.62 3.61 -4.54
CA GLN A 177 13.07 4.92 -5.00
C GLN A 177 14.39 4.81 -5.79
N GLY A 178 15.34 4.01 -5.30
CA GLY A 178 16.60 3.74 -5.99
C GLY A 178 16.41 2.93 -7.28
N ILE A 179 15.61 1.86 -7.22
CA ILE A 179 15.35 0.99 -8.37
C ILE A 179 14.63 1.75 -9.49
N SER A 180 13.68 2.62 -9.16
CA SER A 180 12.91 3.41 -10.14
C SER A 180 13.76 4.40 -10.95
N SER A 181 15.01 4.64 -10.56
CA SER A 181 15.93 5.50 -11.30
C SER A 181 16.55 4.82 -12.54
N TRP A 182 16.66 3.48 -12.54
CA TRP A 182 17.30 2.71 -13.61
C TRP A 182 16.41 1.60 -14.20
N MET A 183 15.28 1.28 -13.56
CA MET A 183 14.32 0.29 -14.08
C MET A 183 12.98 0.95 -14.41
N PRO A 184 12.44 0.77 -15.63
CA PRO A 184 11.13 1.30 -15.98
C PRO A 184 10.02 0.72 -15.11
N MET A 185 9.01 1.53 -14.80
CA MET A 185 7.95 1.22 -13.85
C MET A 185 7.18 -0.07 -14.17
N ILE A 186 6.76 -0.26 -15.43
CA ILE A 186 5.95 -1.42 -15.83
C ILE A 186 6.74 -2.73 -15.74
N PRO A 187 7.94 -2.85 -16.33
CA PRO A 187 8.80 -4.02 -16.11
C PRO A 187 9.09 -4.28 -14.63
N TYR A 188 9.35 -3.25 -13.83
CA TYR A 188 9.60 -3.42 -12.40
C TYR A 188 8.37 -3.96 -11.66
N THR A 189 7.18 -3.43 -11.95
CA THR A 189 5.94 -3.94 -11.36
C THR A 189 5.68 -5.39 -11.78
N LEU A 190 5.89 -5.72 -13.07
CA LEU A 190 5.75 -7.10 -13.56
C LEU A 190 6.71 -8.07 -12.84
N VAL A 191 7.98 -7.69 -12.70
CA VAL A 191 8.96 -8.47 -11.91
C VAL A 191 8.48 -8.66 -10.48
N GLY A 192 7.94 -7.59 -9.87
CA GLY A 192 7.37 -7.64 -8.53
C GLY A 192 6.24 -8.67 -8.40
N MET A 193 5.29 -8.64 -9.34
CA MET A 193 4.15 -9.57 -9.34
C MET A 193 4.59 -11.01 -9.60
N LEU A 194 5.48 -11.24 -10.57
CA LEU A 194 6.00 -12.57 -10.88
C LEU A 194 6.84 -13.14 -9.72
N SER A 195 7.68 -12.31 -9.09
CA SER A 195 8.48 -12.72 -7.92
C SER A 195 7.58 -13.08 -6.73
N GLY A 196 6.57 -12.25 -6.46
CA GLY A 196 5.58 -12.52 -5.43
C GLY A 196 4.78 -13.80 -5.73
N LEU A 197 4.28 -13.94 -6.97
CA LEU A 197 3.56 -15.14 -7.41
C LEU A 197 4.42 -16.40 -7.26
N GLY A 198 5.70 -16.34 -7.64
CA GLY A 198 6.62 -17.49 -7.50
C GLY A 198 6.77 -17.93 -6.05
N VAL A 199 7.00 -16.99 -5.12
CA VAL A 199 7.12 -17.31 -3.68
C VAL A 199 5.82 -17.89 -3.14
N ILE A 200 4.68 -17.25 -3.43
CA ILE A 200 3.37 -17.73 -2.93
C ILE A 200 3.02 -19.09 -3.53
N SER A 201 3.30 -19.31 -4.82
CA SER A 201 3.08 -20.62 -5.47
C SER A 201 3.93 -21.73 -4.83
N LEU A 202 5.18 -21.44 -4.46
CA LEU A 202 6.01 -22.37 -3.70
C LEU A 202 5.40 -22.69 -2.33
N MET A 203 4.90 -21.67 -1.62
CA MET A 203 4.24 -21.89 -0.33
C MET A 203 2.97 -22.74 -0.47
N VAL A 204 2.17 -22.53 -1.50
CA VAL A 204 0.99 -23.36 -1.82
C VAL A 204 1.40 -24.82 -2.06
N LEU A 205 2.49 -25.08 -2.80
CA LEU A 205 2.97 -26.44 -3.06
C LEU A 205 3.36 -27.19 -1.78
N PHE A 206 3.80 -26.47 -0.75
CA PHE A 206 4.16 -27.07 0.56
C PHE A 206 3.01 -27.04 1.58
N SER A 207 1.86 -26.47 1.22
CA SER A 207 0.68 -26.40 2.08
C SER A 207 -0.27 -27.56 1.76
N ALA A 208 -0.57 -28.41 2.76
CA ALA A 208 -1.50 -29.53 2.58
C ALA A 208 -2.97 -29.09 2.47
N ASP A 209 -3.29 -27.91 3.03
CA ASP A 209 -4.68 -27.48 3.23
C ASP A 209 -5.12 -26.39 2.22
N VAL A 210 -4.27 -25.99 1.27
CA VAL A 210 -4.56 -24.90 0.30
C VAL A 210 -4.65 -25.46 -1.11
N HIS A 211 -5.86 -25.39 -1.68
CA HIS A 211 -6.15 -25.92 -3.01
C HIS A 211 -6.70 -24.81 -3.93
N PRO A 212 -5.87 -23.90 -4.48
CA PRO A 212 -6.33 -22.72 -5.22
C PRO A 212 -7.29 -23.05 -6.37
N ILE A 213 -7.06 -24.15 -7.09
CA ILE A 213 -7.93 -24.55 -8.19
C ILE A 213 -9.32 -24.97 -7.69
N GLN A 214 -9.38 -25.80 -6.65
CA GLN A 214 -10.66 -26.26 -6.09
C GLN A 214 -11.43 -25.11 -5.44
N GLU A 215 -10.75 -24.28 -4.65
CA GLU A 215 -11.33 -23.08 -4.06
C GLU A 215 -11.90 -22.16 -5.15
N SER A 216 -11.15 -21.93 -6.23
CA SER A 216 -11.56 -21.07 -7.33
C SER A 216 -12.79 -21.57 -8.12
N LEU A 217 -13.00 -22.88 -8.16
CA LEU A 217 -14.19 -23.46 -8.81
C LEU A 217 -15.44 -23.34 -7.93
N ALA A 218 -15.29 -23.13 -6.63
CA ALA A 218 -16.37 -23.06 -5.66
C ALA A 218 -16.80 -21.63 -5.30
N ILE A 219 -16.06 -20.59 -5.73
CA ILE A 219 -16.34 -19.19 -5.37
C ILE A 219 -17.66 -18.68 -5.94
N SER A 220 -18.32 -17.83 -5.15
CA SER A 220 -19.51 -17.10 -5.60
C SER A 220 -19.15 -16.03 -6.63
N ARG A 221 -20.17 -15.55 -7.35
CA ARG A 221 -20.02 -14.46 -8.34
C ARG A 221 -19.54 -13.15 -7.69
N SER A 222 -19.94 -12.89 -6.44
CA SER A 222 -19.51 -11.72 -5.69
C SER A 222 -18.02 -11.80 -5.36
N VAL A 223 -17.53 -12.93 -4.82
CA VAL A 223 -16.12 -13.13 -4.51
C VAL A 223 -15.25 -13.12 -5.76
N PHE A 224 -15.74 -13.64 -6.89
CA PHE A 224 -15.04 -13.47 -8.18
C PHE A 224 -14.86 -11.99 -8.52
N GLY A 225 -15.90 -11.15 -8.34
CA GLY A 225 -15.81 -9.70 -8.52
C GLY A 225 -14.78 -9.05 -7.58
N ASP A 226 -14.72 -9.48 -6.33
CA ASP A 226 -13.73 -9.01 -5.34
C ASP A 226 -12.30 -9.32 -5.77
N LEU A 227 -12.05 -10.56 -6.22
CA LEU A 227 -10.73 -10.98 -6.70
C LEU A 227 -10.30 -10.20 -7.95
N MET A 228 -11.23 -9.93 -8.86
CA MET A 228 -10.97 -9.09 -10.04
C MET A 228 -10.68 -7.65 -9.66
N PHE A 229 -11.44 -7.07 -8.71
CA PHE A 229 -11.18 -5.72 -8.19
C PHE A 229 -9.79 -5.63 -7.55
N ILE A 230 -9.47 -6.55 -6.65
CA ILE A 230 -8.16 -6.59 -5.97
C ILE A 230 -7.04 -6.81 -6.98
N GLY A 231 -7.20 -7.70 -7.94
CA GLY A 231 -6.20 -8.01 -8.96
C GLY A 231 -5.92 -6.82 -9.89
N ILE A 232 -6.94 -6.22 -10.45
CA ILE A 232 -6.82 -5.16 -11.46
C ILE A 232 -6.57 -3.80 -10.80
N PHE A 233 -7.48 -3.34 -9.95
CA PHE A 233 -7.38 -1.99 -9.37
C PHE A 233 -6.45 -1.95 -8.16
N GLY A 234 -6.63 -2.87 -7.21
CA GLY A 234 -5.80 -2.94 -6.00
C GLY A 234 -4.35 -3.32 -6.29
N THR A 235 -4.08 -4.10 -7.33
CA THR A 235 -2.72 -4.56 -7.63
C THR A 235 -2.13 -3.81 -8.82
N VAL A 236 -2.60 -4.02 -10.04
CA VAL A 236 -2.02 -3.34 -11.22
C VAL A 236 -2.10 -1.83 -11.06
N GLY A 237 -3.30 -1.31 -10.84
CA GLY A 237 -3.52 0.12 -10.66
C GLY A 237 -2.75 0.67 -9.46
N GLY A 238 -2.92 0.06 -8.29
CA GLY A 238 -2.29 0.49 -7.06
C GLY A 238 -0.77 0.56 -7.15
N TYR A 239 -0.11 -0.49 -7.59
CA TYR A 239 1.36 -0.52 -7.68
C TYR A 239 1.92 0.43 -8.74
N LEU A 240 1.28 0.53 -9.92
CA LEU A 240 1.73 1.48 -10.94
C LEU A 240 1.61 2.93 -10.47
N LEU A 241 0.49 3.28 -9.85
CA LEU A 241 0.26 4.59 -9.27
C LEU A 241 1.23 4.89 -8.11
N TRP A 242 1.50 3.88 -7.26
CA TRP A 242 2.43 3.98 -6.14
C TRP A 242 3.85 4.25 -6.61
N ILE A 243 4.39 3.41 -7.51
CA ILE A 243 5.76 3.55 -8.02
C ILE A 243 5.91 4.89 -8.74
N SER A 244 4.89 5.32 -9.51
CA SER A 244 4.89 6.64 -10.14
C SER A 244 4.97 7.78 -9.12
N GLY A 245 4.20 7.69 -8.02
CA GLY A 245 4.22 8.66 -6.94
C GLY A 245 5.56 8.69 -6.21
N VAL A 246 6.07 7.52 -5.81
CA VAL A 246 7.38 7.38 -5.11
C VAL A 246 8.51 7.98 -5.95
N LYS A 247 8.52 7.72 -7.26
CA LYS A 247 9.51 8.28 -8.18
C LYS A 247 9.50 9.81 -8.22
N GLN A 248 8.32 10.43 -8.10
CA GLN A 248 8.15 11.87 -8.25
C GLN A 248 8.37 12.64 -6.94
N VAL A 249 7.86 12.13 -5.80
CA VAL A 249 7.89 12.86 -4.52
C VAL A 249 8.82 12.23 -3.48
N GLY A 250 9.43 11.09 -3.78
CA GLY A 250 10.28 10.32 -2.88
C GLY A 250 9.49 9.43 -1.91
N ALA A 251 10.17 8.43 -1.35
CA ALA A 251 9.55 7.40 -0.52
C ALA A 251 8.89 7.97 0.75
N THR A 252 9.58 8.85 1.47
CA THR A 252 9.08 9.46 2.72
C THR A 252 7.82 10.28 2.49
N ASN A 253 7.77 11.10 1.42
CA ASN A 253 6.58 11.89 1.13
C ASN A 253 5.43 11.04 0.57
N ALA A 254 5.74 10.03 -0.24
CA ALA A 254 4.74 9.10 -0.77
C ALA A 254 4.12 8.28 0.36
N SER A 255 4.92 7.80 1.33
CA SER A 255 4.43 6.97 2.43
C SER A 255 3.38 7.69 3.31
N LEU A 256 3.45 9.03 3.43
CA LEU A 256 2.45 9.79 4.17
C LEU A 256 1.03 9.60 3.61
N PHE A 257 0.89 9.31 2.31
CA PHE A 257 -0.41 9.04 1.70
C PHE A 257 -1.04 7.73 2.20
N PHE A 258 -0.27 6.81 2.78
CA PHE A 258 -0.83 5.61 3.40
C PHE A 258 -1.84 5.92 4.51
N ASN A 259 -1.75 7.08 5.14
CA ASN A 259 -2.73 7.53 6.13
C ASN A 259 -4.14 7.73 5.53
N PHE A 260 -4.29 7.82 4.20
CA PHE A 260 -5.59 7.79 3.54
C PHE A 260 -6.20 6.39 3.42
N VAL A 261 -5.40 5.33 3.54
CA VAL A 261 -5.90 3.95 3.42
C VAL A 261 -7.03 3.67 4.40
N PRO A 262 -6.92 3.95 5.72
CA PRO A 262 -8.04 3.78 6.66
C PRO A 262 -9.24 4.68 6.33
N VAL A 263 -8.99 5.89 5.85
CA VAL A 263 -10.06 6.82 5.42
C VAL A 263 -10.87 6.21 4.28
N PHE A 264 -10.21 5.72 3.24
CA PHE A 264 -10.88 5.09 2.11
C PHE A 264 -11.47 3.73 2.46
N ALA A 265 -10.87 2.98 3.39
CA ALA A 265 -11.46 1.76 3.93
C ALA A 265 -12.80 2.05 4.61
N ALA A 266 -12.88 3.08 5.45
CA ALA A 266 -14.12 3.49 6.11
C ALA A 266 -15.17 4.00 5.11
N LEU A 267 -14.77 4.81 4.11
CA LEU A 267 -15.68 5.27 3.05
C LEU A 267 -16.22 4.11 2.20
N THR A 268 -15.40 3.11 1.92
CA THR A 268 -15.85 1.93 1.20
C THR A 268 -16.80 1.09 2.06
N ALA A 269 -16.50 0.91 3.34
CA ALA A 269 -17.36 0.24 4.29
C ALA A 269 -18.74 0.93 4.41
N PHE A 270 -18.79 2.27 4.33
CA PHE A 270 -20.04 3.03 4.26
C PHE A 270 -20.86 2.67 3.02
N ALA A 271 -20.22 2.52 1.85
CA ALA A 271 -20.92 2.10 0.63
C ALA A 271 -21.51 0.68 0.74
N TYR A 272 -20.97 -0.16 1.64
CA TYR A 272 -21.52 -1.48 2.02
C TYR A 272 -22.53 -1.41 3.18
N GLY A 273 -23.06 -0.21 3.51
CA GLY A 273 -24.11 -0.02 4.51
C GLY A 273 -23.63 0.15 5.95
N GLN A 274 -22.32 0.25 6.19
CA GLN A 274 -21.79 0.59 7.51
C GLN A 274 -21.96 2.09 7.78
N GLN A 275 -22.36 2.47 8.99
CA GLN A 275 -22.50 3.88 9.35
C GLN A 275 -21.14 4.52 9.61
N VAL A 276 -20.90 5.70 9.06
CA VAL A 276 -19.73 6.53 9.37
C VAL A 276 -20.14 7.57 10.41
N THR A 277 -19.42 7.60 11.53
CA THR A 277 -19.72 8.51 12.63
C THR A 277 -19.15 9.92 12.39
N ALA A 278 -19.66 10.92 13.15
CA ALA A 278 -19.10 12.27 13.10
C ALA A 278 -17.61 12.32 13.53
N LEU A 279 -17.20 11.45 14.48
CA LEU A 279 -15.80 11.36 14.93
C LEU A 279 -14.90 10.77 13.84
N GLN A 280 -15.38 9.80 13.08
CA GLN A 280 -14.67 9.28 11.92
C GLN A 280 -14.50 10.36 10.84
N LEU A 281 -15.54 11.13 10.54
CA LEU A 281 -15.45 12.27 9.63
C LEU A 281 -14.44 13.32 10.10
N LEU A 282 -14.42 13.63 11.39
CA LEU A 282 -13.42 14.52 11.99
C LEU A 282 -11.99 13.96 11.83
N GLY A 283 -11.80 12.67 12.12
CA GLY A 283 -10.52 12.00 11.93
C GLY A 283 -10.03 12.05 10.47
N MET A 284 -10.92 11.83 9.51
CA MET A 284 -10.63 11.98 8.08
C MET A 284 -10.20 13.41 7.73
N ALA A 285 -10.88 14.42 8.26
CA ALA A 285 -10.53 15.84 8.06
C ALA A 285 -9.14 16.15 8.64
N ILE A 286 -8.79 15.59 9.81
CA ILE A 286 -7.46 15.74 10.42
C ILE A 286 -6.37 15.11 9.54
N VAL A 287 -6.59 13.91 8.98
CA VAL A 287 -5.65 13.27 8.04
C VAL A 287 -5.40 14.16 6.82
N ILE A 288 -6.47 14.70 6.24
CA ILE A 288 -6.37 15.62 5.09
C ILE A 288 -5.58 16.88 5.47
N ALA A 289 -5.90 17.48 6.61
CA ALA A 289 -5.20 18.67 7.12
C ALA A 289 -3.71 18.40 7.37
N GLY A 290 -3.36 17.28 7.99
CA GLY A 290 -1.98 16.86 8.25
C GLY A 290 -1.12 16.74 7.00
N LEU A 291 -1.71 16.37 5.86
CA LEU A 291 -1.01 16.29 4.58
C LEU A 291 -0.96 17.62 3.83
N LEU A 292 -2.00 18.43 3.92
CA LEU A 292 -2.11 19.67 3.14
C LEU A 292 -1.38 20.85 3.78
N ILE A 293 -1.47 20.99 5.12
CA ILE A 293 -0.93 22.17 5.83
C ILE A 293 0.57 22.36 5.56
N PRO A 294 1.47 21.39 5.74
CA PRO A 294 2.89 21.60 5.51
C PRO A 294 3.22 22.02 4.07
N ARG A 295 2.48 21.45 3.10
CA ARG A 295 2.65 21.79 1.68
C ARG A 295 2.19 23.21 1.34
N LEU A 296 1.08 23.66 1.96
CA LEU A 296 0.59 25.03 1.81
C LEU A 296 1.57 26.03 2.43
N VAL A 297 2.13 25.69 3.59
CA VAL A 297 3.14 26.51 4.26
C VAL A 297 4.41 26.60 3.41
N GLU A 298 4.96 25.50 2.91
CA GLU A 298 6.11 25.51 2.00
C GLU A 298 5.85 26.35 0.74
N TRP A 299 4.66 26.20 0.17
CA TRP A 299 4.28 26.98 -1.01
C TRP A 299 4.19 28.49 -0.73
N GLN A 300 3.68 28.89 0.44
CA GLN A 300 3.66 30.30 0.86
C GLN A 300 5.08 30.85 1.02
N TYR A 301 5.97 30.11 1.68
CA TYR A 301 7.37 30.53 1.85
C TYR A 301 8.09 30.71 0.51
N GLN A 302 7.89 29.80 -0.44
CA GLN A 302 8.47 29.92 -1.79
C GLN A 302 7.92 31.15 -2.54
N ARG A 303 6.63 31.46 -2.39
CA ARG A 303 6.03 32.67 -2.99
C ARG A 303 6.55 33.98 -2.37
N VAL A 304 6.71 34.01 -1.07
CA VAL A 304 7.21 35.18 -0.35
C VAL A 304 8.71 35.37 -0.65
N GLY A 305 9.50 34.29 -0.66
CA GLY A 305 10.92 34.36 -1.06
C GLY A 305 11.17 34.87 -2.48
N LEU A 306 10.27 34.52 -3.43
CA LEU A 306 10.32 35.03 -4.80
C LEU A 306 9.83 36.49 -4.95
N ARG A 307 9.16 37.06 -3.93
CA ARG A 307 8.75 38.48 -3.90
C ARG A 307 9.84 39.40 -3.33
N ASN A 308 10.80 38.83 -2.61
CA ASN A 308 11.90 39.55 -1.97
C ASN A 308 13.27 39.35 -2.67
N ALA A 309 13.28 38.62 -3.79
CA ALA A 309 14.41 38.50 -4.73
C ALA A 309 14.07 39.18 -6.04
#